data_9db0f4af6e6a699366cf2c8290f13472
#
_entry.id   9db0f4af6e6a699366cf2c8290f13472
#
_cell.length_a   1.000
_cell.length_b   1.000
_cell.length_c   1.000
_cell.angle_alpha   90.00
_cell.angle_beta   90.00
_cell.angle_gamma   90.00
#
_symmetry.space_group_name_H-M   'P 1'
#
loop_
_entity.id
_entity.type
_entity.pdbx_description
1 polymer ?
#
loop_
_entity_poly.entity_id
_entity_poly.type
_entity_poly.pdbx_seq_one_letter_code
_entity_poly.pdbx_strand_id
1 'polypeptide(L)'
;MIFISDVHYQLDHLNSLPKNKGPIVILGDLINWIDYRDGQGIAMDVFGKDNVKKLVNLRKEHRFDERKSLWKELYQSDPDEISKKMQNAILKQYEDVFSVLKNYEVWFIPGNVDDVNIMNSYTSNSIKNVDGLIVEHNNKKIGFAGGGVPTPINARGEIDEDTFSETLSTLKESEIICTHAPPLVDELVTDVITCLLYTSDAADDTC
;
A
#
# COMPACT_ATOMS: atom_id res chain seq x y z
N MET A 1 -12.92 17.15 -2.49
CA MET A 1 -12.36 15.77 -2.42
C MET A 1 -10.92 15.80 -2.92
N ILE A 2 -10.02 15.12 -2.25
CA ILE A 2 -8.60 15.02 -2.61
C ILE A 2 -8.27 13.54 -2.67
N PHE A 3 -7.69 13.07 -3.76
CA PHE A 3 -7.22 11.69 -3.91
C PHE A 3 -5.71 11.64 -3.67
N ILE A 4 -5.27 10.67 -2.88
CA ILE A 4 -3.87 10.36 -2.63
C ILE A 4 -3.68 8.85 -2.68
N SER A 5 -2.54 8.40 -3.10
CA SER A 5 -2.12 7.00 -3.12
C SER A 5 -0.69 6.88 -2.59
N ASP A 6 -0.28 5.68 -2.24
CA ASP A 6 1.12 5.38 -1.94
C ASP A 6 1.71 6.29 -0.85
N VAL A 7 1.00 6.37 0.26
CA VAL A 7 1.36 7.25 1.39
C VAL A 7 2.69 6.85 2.02
N HIS A 8 2.97 5.54 2.09
CA HIS A 8 4.23 4.97 2.59
C HIS A 8 4.79 5.68 3.81
N TYR A 9 3.92 5.88 4.83
CA TYR A 9 4.27 6.48 6.12
C TYR A 9 4.79 7.93 6.04
N GLN A 10 4.45 8.70 4.98
CA GLN A 10 4.88 10.09 4.83
C GLN A 10 4.01 11.04 5.69
N LEU A 11 4.23 11.03 7.00
CA LEU A 11 3.41 11.75 7.99
C LEU A 11 3.43 13.27 7.77
N ASP A 12 4.56 13.84 7.36
CA ASP A 12 4.69 15.28 7.10
C ASP A 12 3.81 15.70 5.92
N HIS A 13 3.76 14.88 4.87
CA HIS A 13 2.87 15.13 3.74
C HIS A 13 1.40 15.03 4.15
N LEU A 14 1.02 14.02 4.94
CA LEU A 14 -0.33 13.91 5.47
C LEU A 14 -0.71 15.11 6.35
N ASN A 15 0.18 15.56 7.21
CA ASN A 15 -0.05 16.74 8.05
C ASN A 15 -0.20 18.05 7.25
N SER A 16 0.38 18.12 6.06
CA SER A 16 0.32 19.28 5.17
C SER A 16 -0.95 19.36 4.32
N LEU A 17 -1.79 18.31 4.34
CA LEU A 17 -3.00 18.27 3.54
C LEU A 17 -3.96 19.40 3.93
N PRO A 18 -4.65 20.03 2.96
CA PRO A 18 -5.54 21.12 3.23
C PRO A 18 -6.77 20.67 4.01
N LYS A 19 -7.03 21.34 5.12
CA LYS A 19 -8.23 21.11 5.92
C LYS A 19 -9.47 21.70 5.25
N ASN A 20 -10.63 21.10 5.49
CA ASN A 20 -11.93 21.60 5.00
C ASN A 20 -12.10 21.65 3.46
N LYS A 21 -11.43 20.78 2.72
CA LYS A 21 -11.59 20.63 1.26
C LYS A 21 -12.46 19.43 0.86
N GLY A 22 -13.28 18.91 1.78
CA GLY A 22 -14.06 17.67 1.61
C GLY A 22 -13.22 16.42 1.96
N PRO A 23 -13.73 15.23 1.69
CA PRO A 23 -13.06 14.01 2.08
C PRO A 23 -11.71 13.85 1.38
N ILE A 24 -10.74 13.31 2.12
CA ILE A 24 -9.49 12.78 1.61
C ILE A 24 -9.74 11.31 1.26
N VAL A 25 -9.48 10.95 0.03
CA VAL A 25 -9.60 9.59 -0.47
C VAL A 25 -8.21 8.99 -0.57
N ILE A 26 -7.97 7.93 0.18
CA ILE A 26 -6.68 7.23 0.20
C ILE A 26 -6.85 5.94 -0.59
N LEU A 27 -6.08 5.81 -1.67
CA LEU A 27 -6.12 4.67 -2.57
C LEU A 27 -5.04 3.61 -2.23
N GLY A 28 -4.76 3.43 -0.94
CA GLY A 28 -3.91 2.37 -0.45
C GLY A 28 -2.47 2.75 -0.14
N ASP A 29 -1.74 1.75 0.35
CA ASP A 29 -0.34 1.77 0.74
C ASP A 29 0.00 2.83 1.78
N LEU A 30 -0.62 2.66 2.96
CA LEU A 30 -0.43 3.58 4.09
C LEU A 30 0.92 3.39 4.78
N ILE A 31 1.41 2.15 4.87
CA ILE A 31 2.64 1.82 5.60
C ILE A 31 3.84 1.72 4.67
N ASN A 32 5.04 1.99 5.22
CA ASN A 32 6.30 1.84 4.51
C ASN A 32 6.98 0.54 4.94
N TRP A 33 6.92 -0.48 4.07
CA TRP A 33 7.60 -1.74 4.32
C TRP A 33 9.11 -1.62 4.16
N ILE A 34 9.55 -1.13 3.01
CA ILE A 34 10.95 -0.86 2.68
C ILE A 34 11.02 0.15 1.53
N ASP A 35 11.69 1.27 1.76
CA ASP A 35 12.04 2.19 0.67
C ASP A 35 13.38 1.75 0.06
N TYR A 36 13.35 1.31 -1.18
CA TYR A 36 14.55 0.85 -1.88
C TYR A 36 15.51 1.96 -2.30
N ARG A 37 15.14 3.23 -2.10
CA ARG A 37 16.04 4.38 -2.34
C ARG A 37 17.05 4.54 -1.21
N ASP A 38 16.60 4.46 0.03
CA ASP A 38 17.39 4.72 1.23
C ASP A 38 17.33 3.60 2.29
N GLY A 39 16.45 2.61 2.08
CA GLY A 39 16.26 1.46 2.96
C GLY A 39 15.42 1.74 4.18
N GLN A 40 14.79 2.91 4.29
CA GLN A 40 13.90 3.19 5.44
C GLN A 40 12.64 2.33 5.40
N GLY A 41 11.97 2.22 6.55
CA GLY A 41 10.74 1.47 6.70
C GLY A 41 10.84 0.33 7.71
N ILE A 42 9.77 -0.45 7.81
CA ILE A 42 9.62 -1.55 8.78
C ILE A 42 10.80 -2.55 8.68
N ALA A 43 11.26 -2.83 7.47
CA ALA A 43 12.37 -3.76 7.28
C ALA A 43 13.66 -3.29 7.99
N MET A 44 13.93 -1.99 8.03
CA MET A 44 15.09 -1.45 8.74
C MET A 44 14.96 -1.63 10.25
N ASP A 45 13.77 -1.41 10.80
CA ASP A 45 13.51 -1.54 12.23
C ASP A 45 13.62 -3.00 12.69
N VAL A 46 13.22 -3.93 11.82
CA VAL A 46 13.20 -5.38 12.13
C VAL A 46 14.54 -6.07 11.88
N PHE A 47 15.15 -5.84 10.74
CA PHE A 47 16.33 -6.58 10.28
C PHE A 47 17.65 -5.80 10.41
N GLY A 48 17.55 -4.51 10.73
CA GLY A 48 18.69 -3.63 10.90
C GLY A 48 19.30 -3.11 9.59
N LYS A 49 20.00 -1.99 9.72
CA LYS A 49 20.51 -1.20 8.60
C LYS A 49 21.40 -1.97 7.63
N ASP A 50 22.26 -2.84 8.13
CA ASP A 50 23.26 -3.53 7.27
C ASP A 50 22.57 -4.58 6.38
N ASN A 51 21.60 -5.30 6.90
CA ASN A 51 20.84 -6.27 6.13
C ASN A 51 19.93 -5.59 5.08
N VAL A 52 19.26 -4.52 5.46
CA VAL A 52 18.44 -3.74 4.53
C VAL A 52 19.28 -3.12 3.43
N LYS A 53 20.48 -2.59 3.74
CA LYS A 53 21.42 -2.09 2.73
C LYS A 53 21.81 -3.18 1.72
N LYS A 54 22.03 -4.42 2.18
CA LYS A 54 22.30 -5.56 1.27
C LYS A 54 21.09 -5.83 0.37
N LEU A 55 19.85 -5.86 0.93
CA LEU A 55 18.63 -6.06 0.15
C LEU A 55 18.44 -4.99 -0.93
N VAL A 56 18.66 -3.72 -0.58
CA VAL A 56 18.60 -2.58 -1.50
C VAL A 56 19.65 -2.73 -2.62
N ASN A 57 20.91 -3.06 -2.27
CA ASN A 57 21.97 -3.25 -3.25
C ASN A 57 21.66 -4.42 -4.20
N LEU A 58 21.21 -5.56 -3.67
CA LEU A 58 20.84 -6.71 -4.49
C LEU A 58 19.71 -6.39 -5.48
N ARG A 59 18.74 -5.54 -5.08
CA ARG A 59 17.71 -5.05 -5.99
C ARG A 59 18.30 -4.17 -7.09
N LYS A 60 19.12 -3.18 -6.72
CA LYS A 60 19.78 -2.28 -7.67
C LYS A 60 20.69 -3.00 -8.68
N GLU A 61 21.26 -4.11 -8.26
CA GLU A 61 22.09 -4.98 -9.09
C GLU A 61 21.29 -6.04 -9.87
N HIS A 62 19.94 -6.02 -9.79
CA HIS A 62 19.03 -7.00 -10.39
C HIS A 62 19.30 -8.45 -9.97
N ARG A 63 19.87 -8.69 -8.80
CA ARG A 63 20.19 -10.00 -8.21
C ARG A 63 19.00 -10.52 -7.39
N PHE A 64 17.89 -10.76 -8.05
CA PHE A 64 16.61 -11.06 -7.41
C PHE A 64 16.59 -12.38 -6.63
N ASP A 65 17.27 -13.43 -7.13
CA ASP A 65 17.34 -14.72 -6.45
C ASP A 65 18.14 -14.63 -5.13
N GLU A 66 19.24 -13.88 -5.12
CA GLU A 66 20.03 -13.67 -3.93
C GLU A 66 19.28 -12.79 -2.92
N ARG A 67 18.56 -11.78 -3.41
CA ARG A 67 17.66 -10.98 -2.57
C ARG A 67 16.58 -11.86 -1.90
N LYS A 68 15.94 -12.74 -2.67
CA LYS A 68 14.93 -13.69 -2.16
C LYS A 68 15.54 -14.63 -1.12
N SER A 69 16.76 -15.12 -1.36
CA SER A 69 17.47 -15.99 -0.44
C SER A 69 17.82 -15.25 0.85
N LEU A 70 18.30 -14.01 0.77
CA LEU A 70 18.59 -13.18 1.95
C LEU A 70 17.31 -12.88 2.77
N TRP A 71 16.19 -12.55 2.11
CA TRP A 71 14.92 -12.39 2.81
C TRP A 71 14.55 -13.66 3.60
N LYS A 72 14.65 -14.82 2.96
CA LYS A 72 14.36 -16.10 3.61
C LYS A 72 15.26 -16.36 4.80
N GLU A 73 16.57 -16.12 4.67
CA GLU A 73 17.53 -16.24 5.76
C GLU A 73 17.18 -15.33 6.95
N LEU A 74 16.89 -14.07 6.67
CA LEU A 74 16.53 -13.09 7.68
C LEU A 74 15.28 -13.51 8.45
N TYR A 75 14.22 -13.95 7.74
CA TYR A 75 13.00 -14.43 8.39
C TYR A 75 13.19 -15.71 9.22
N GLN A 76 14.11 -16.55 8.82
CA GLN A 76 14.37 -17.82 9.49
C GLN A 76 15.38 -17.72 10.66
N SER A 77 16.06 -16.61 10.84
CA SER A 77 17.09 -16.44 11.87
C SER A 77 16.52 -16.51 13.30
N ASP A 78 15.35 -15.92 13.52
CA ASP A 78 14.58 -15.96 14.76
C ASP A 78 13.11 -15.63 14.44
N PRO A 79 12.33 -16.63 13.97
CA PRO A 79 10.99 -16.38 13.43
C PRO A 79 10.01 -15.74 14.44
N ASP A 80 10.08 -16.14 15.70
CA ASP A 80 9.15 -15.65 16.73
C ASP A 80 9.44 -14.19 17.10
N GLU A 81 10.72 -13.86 17.32
CA GLU A 81 11.14 -12.50 17.65
C GLU A 81 10.92 -11.56 16.46
N ILE A 82 11.22 -12.02 15.24
CA ILE A 82 11.01 -11.24 14.01
C ILE A 82 9.52 -10.99 13.77
N SER A 83 8.68 -12.00 13.91
CA SER A 83 7.22 -11.85 13.78
C SER A 83 6.69 -10.79 14.75
N LYS A 84 7.13 -10.84 16.00
CA LYS A 84 6.74 -9.88 17.04
C LYS A 84 7.22 -8.45 16.71
N LYS A 85 8.48 -8.30 16.28
CA LYS A 85 9.02 -6.98 15.88
C LYS A 85 8.27 -6.41 14.69
N MET A 86 8.00 -7.24 13.68
CA MET A 86 7.22 -6.85 12.51
C MET A 86 5.84 -6.37 12.90
N GLN A 87 5.11 -7.16 13.68
CA GLN A 87 3.76 -6.81 14.10
C GLN A 87 3.74 -5.49 14.86
N ASN A 88 4.68 -5.28 15.78
CA ASN A 88 4.79 -4.04 16.54
C ASN A 88 5.09 -2.83 15.62
N ALA A 89 6.01 -2.98 14.66
CA ALA A 89 6.36 -1.93 13.72
C ALA A 89 5.19 -1.57 12.78
N ILE A 90 4.47 -2.57 12.30
CA ILE A 90 3.26 -2.38 11.48
C ILE A 90 2.20 -1.61 12.26
N LEU A 91 1.87 -2.09 13.47
CA LEU A 91 0.87 -1.43 14.32
C LEU A 91 1.25 0.01 14.63
N LYS A 92 2.53 0.25 14.91
CA LYS A 92 3.03 1.61 15.18
C LYS A 92 2.82 2.52 13.98
N GLN A 93 3.16 2.09 12.77
CA GLN A 93 2.96 2.92 11.58
C GLN A 93 1.49 3.22 11.34
N TYR A 94 0.59 2.26 11.48
CA TYR A 94 -0.85 2.52 11.38
C TYR A 94 -1.33 3.48 12.46
N GLU A 95 -0.93 3.31 13.70
CA GLU A 95 -1.29 4.22 14.80
C GLU A 95 -0.87 5.66 14.47
N ASP A 96 0.37 5.85 14.05
CA ASP A 96 0.90 7.17 13.69
C ASP A 96 0.13 7.79 12.51
N VAL A 97 -0.11 7.03 11.44
CA VAL A 97 -0.86 7.48 10.26
C VAL A 97 -2.28 7.86 10.64
N PHE A 98 -3.02 6.97 11.31
CA PHE A 98 -4.39 7.24 11.68
C PHE A 98 -4.52 8.34 12.75
N SER A 99 -3.48 8.57 13.57
CA SER A 99 -3.43 9.71 14.49
C SER A 99 -3.43 11.05 13.76
N VAL A 100 -2.87 11.13 12.57
CA VAL A 100 -2.95 12.30 11.70
C VAL A 100 -4.31 12.35 11.01
N LEU A 101 -4.74 11.24 10.42
CA LEU A 101 -5.96 11.14 9.62
C LEU A 101 -7.25 11.42 10.41
N LYS A 102 -7.28 11.21 11.72
CA LYS A 102 -8.45 11.54 12.58
C LYS A 102 -8.86 13.02 12.52
N ASN A 103 -7.99 13.90 12.04
CA ASN A 103 -8.28 15.32 11.87
C ASN A 103 -9.01 15.67 10.57
N TYR A 104 -9.33 14.66 9.75
CA TYR A 104 -9.93 14.80 8.43
C TYR A 104 -11.16 13.91 8.28
N GLU A 105 -11.99 14.20 7.31
CA GLU A 105 -12.91 13.20 6.76
C GLU A 105 -12.13 12.34 5.76
N VAL A 106 -12.07 11.02 5.99
CA VAL A 106 -11.24 10.10 5.22
C VAL A 106 -12.07 8.94 4.70
N TRP A 107 -11.90 8.67 3.42
CA TRP A 107 -12.32 7.42 2.80
C TRP A 107 -11.07 6.68 2.36
N PHE A 108 -10.99 5.39 2.64
CA PHE A 108 -9.81 4.62 2.26
C PHE A 108 -10.18 3.27 1.65
N ILE A 109 -9.29 2.77 0.81
CA ILE A 109 -9.19 1.38 0.38
C ILE A 109 -7.79 0.87 0.74
N PRO A 110 -7.60 -0.45 0.94
CA PRO A 110 -6.26 -1.01 1.14
C PRO A 110 -5.45 -1.01 -0.15
N GLY A 111 -4.13 -0.92 -0.03
CA GLY A 111 -3.17 -1.21 -1.09
C GLY A 111 -2.59 -2.62 -0.97
N ASN A 112 -1.54 -2.91 -1.74
CA ASN A 112 -0.93 -4.23 -1.74
C ASN A 112 -0.04 -4.51 -0.51
N VAL A 113 0.46 -3.48 0.18
CA VAL A 113 1.25 -3.66 1.41
C VAL A 113 0.41 -3.57 2.68
N ASP A 114 -0.85 -3.19 2.58
CA ASP A 114 -1.71 -2.93 3.72
C ASP A 114 -2.29 -4.21 4.34
N ASP A 115 -2.65 -4.10 5.62
CA ASP A 115 -3.46 -5.09 6.34
C ASP A 115 -4.85 -4.50 6.60
N VAL A 116 -5.83 -4.93 5.80
CA VAL A 116 -7.20 -4.42 5.86
C VAL A 116 -7.85 -4.60 7.23
N ASN A 117 -7.51 -5.67 7.95
CA ASN A 117 -8.08 -5.91 9.28
C ASN A 117 -7.57 -4.90 10.29
N ILE A 118 -6.28 -4.55 10.22
CA ILE A 118 -5.71 -3.50 11.06
C ILE A 118 -6.31 -2.15 10.69
N MET A 119 -6.37 -1.81 9.40
CA MET A 119 -6.98 -0.54 8.94
C MET A 119 -8.42 -0.40 9.41
N ASN A 120 -9.21 -1.47 9.33
CA ASN A 120 -10.61 -1.47 9.76
C ASN A 120 -10.79 -1.18 11.26
N SER A 121 -9.78 -1.49 12.09
CA SER A 121 -9.83 -1.17 13.53
C SER A 121 -9.80 0.34 13.82
N TYR A 122 -9.39 1.17 12.86
CA TYR A 122 -9.35 2.63 12.95
C TYR A 122 -10.57 3.32 12.33
N THR A 123 -11.55 2.57 11.81
CA THR A 123 -12.78 3.16 11.26
C THR A 123 -13.57 3.90 12.31
N SER A 124 -14.21 4.99 11.90
CA SER A 124 -15.01 5.87 12.75
C SER A 124 -16.06 6.62 11.92
N ASN A 125 -16.78 7.54 12.54
CA ASN A 125 -17.71 8.40 11.80
C ASN A 125 -17.02 9.24 10.71
N SER A 126 -15.76 9.62 10.92
CA SER A 126 -14.97 10.43 9.99
C SER A 126 -13.97 9.64 9.15
N ILE A 127 -13.71 8.38 9.47
CA ILE A 127 -12.77 7.51 8.75
C ILE A 127 -13.51 6.26 8.31
N LYS A 128 -13.66 6.07 7.01
CA LYS A 128 -14.48 4.99 6.43
C LYS A 128 -13.68 4.14 5.47
N ASN A 129 -13.76 2.83 5.64
CA ASN A 129 -13.38 1.90 4.59
C ASN A 129 -14.49 1.91 3.52
N VAL A 130 -14.13 2.20 2.28
CA VAL A 130 -15.06 2.25 1.14
C VAL A 130 -14.75 1.17 0.10
N ASP A 131 -13.86 0.24 0.41
CA ASP A 131 -13.52 -0.88 -0.46
C ASP A 131 -14.74 -1.72 -0.82
N GLY A 132 -14.91 -2.02 -2.10
CA GLY A 132 -16.07 -2.74 -2.64
C GLY A 132 -17.37 -1.92 -2.67
N LEU A 133 -17.33 -0.62 -2.35
CA LEU A 133 -18.54 0.21 -2.26
C LEU A 133 -18.63 1.22 -3.40
N ILE A 134 -19.89 1.59 -3.73
CA ILE A 134 -20.21 2.77 -4.54
C ILE A 134 -20.63 3.88 -3.59
N VAL A 135 -19.95 5.01 -3.62
CA VAL A 135 -20.25 6.19 -2.82
C VAL A 135 -20.70 7.32 -3.72
N GLU A 136 -21.83 7.95 -3.38
CA GLU A 136 -22.28 9.15 -4.07
C GLU A 136 -21.67 10.41 -3.45
N HIS A 137 -21.01 11.22 -4.27
CA HIS A 137 -20.45 12.51 -3.87
C HIS A 137 -20.59 13.53 -4.99
N ASN A 138 -21.17 14.70 -4.68
CA ASN A 138 -21.47 15.76 -5.64
C ASN A 138 -22.21 15.24 -6.89
N ASN A 139 -23.24 14.42 -6.70
CA ASN A 139 -24.05 13.80 -7.75
C ASN A 139 -23.22 12.89 -8.70
N LYS A 140 -22.11 12.35 -8.24
CA LYS A 140 -21.30 11.35 -8.94
C LYS A 140 -21.23 10.07 -8.15
N LYS A 141 -21.45 8.94 -8.83
CA LYS A 141 -21.25 7.61 -8.28
C LYS A 141 -19.79 7.20 -8.47
N ILE A 142 -19.07 7.01 -7.37
CA ILE A 142 -17.66 6.63 -7.35
C ILE A 142 -17.56 5.26 -6.72
N GLY A 143 -17.06 4.30 -7.48
CA GLY A 143 -16.78 2.93 -7.01
C GLY A 143 -15.33 2.80 -6.57
N PHE A 144 -15.08 1.93 -5.60
CA PHE A 144 -13.77 1.75 -5.01
C PHE A 144 -13.41 0.26 -4.94
N ALA A 145 -12.22 -0.12 -5.43
CA ALA A 145 -11.68 -1.47 -5.31
C ALA A 145 -10.21 -1.42 -4.87
N GLY A 146 -9.97 -1.89 -3.66
CA GLY A 146 -8.66 -1.96 -3.04
C GLY A 146 -7.94 -3.28 -3.30
N GLY A 147 -6.76 -3.42 -2.66
CA GLY A 147 -5.88 -4.56 -2.80
C GLY A 147 -5.00 -4.50 -4.04
N GLY A 148 -3.91 -5.26 -3.99
CA GLY A 148 -3.04 -5.48 -5.14
C GLY A 148 -3.39 -6.76 -5.88
N VAL A 149 -3.09 -6.85 -7.15
CA VAL A 149 -3.12 -8.12 -7.90
C VAL A 149 -1.91 -8.98 -7.53
N PRO A 150 -1.98 -10.32 -7.71
CA PRO A 150 -0.89 -11.21 -7.33
C PRO A 150 0.41 -10.87 -8.07
N THR A 151 1.50 -10.78 -7.32
CA THR A 151 2.85 -10.53 -7.83
C THR A 151 3.84 -11.57 -7.27
N PRO A 152 5.04 -11.69 -7.85
CA PRO A 152 6.09 -12.51 -7.27
C PRO A 152 6.54 -12.08 -5.86
N ILE A 153 6.13 -10.89 -5.41
CA ILE A 153 6.44 -10.36 -4.08
C ILE A 153 5.56 -11.03 -3.01
N ASN A 154 4.33 -11.40 -3.38
CA ASN A 154 3.34 -11.98 -2.48
C ASN A 154 3.13 -11.10 -1.24
N ALA A 155 2.83 -9.83 -1.49
CA ALA A 155 2.61 -8.84 -0.46
C ALA A 155 1.28 -9.09 0.29
N ARG A 156 1.15 -8.52 1.47
CA ARG A 156 0.07 -8.83 2.43
C ARG A 156 -1.33 -8.47 1.94
N GLY A 157 -1.45 -7.38 1.20
CA GLY A 157 -2.72 -6.86 0.65
C GLY A 157 -2.99 -7.32 -0.78
N GLU A 158 -2.20 -8.29 -1.30
CA GLU A 158 -2.50 -8.90 -2.59
C GLU A 158 -3.73 -9.80 -2.46
N ILE A 159 -4.64 -9.70 -3.43
CA ILE A 159 -5.84 -10.53 -3.56
C ILE A 159 -5.81 -11.25 -4.90
N ASP A 160 -6.47 -12.39 -5.00
CA ASP A 160 -6.53 -13.12 -6.25
C ASP A 160 -7.34 -12.36 -7.32
N GLU A 161 -7.06 -12.64 -8.58
CA GLU A 161 -7.68 -11.93 -9.71
C GLU A 161 -9.18 -12.15 -9.80
N ASP A 162 -9.69 -13.31 -9.36
CA ASP A 162 -11.11 -13.60 -9.36
C ASP A 162 -11.82 -12.72 -8.32
N THR A 163 -11.30 -12.63 -7.11
CA THR A 163 -11.81 -11.75 -6.05
C THR A 163 -11.80 -10.28 -6.49
N PHE A 164 -10.71 -9.83 -7.14
CA PHE A 164 -10.64 -8.46 -7.66
C PHE A 164 -11.69 -8.22 -8.75
N SER A 165 -11.85 -9.16 -9.68
CA SER A 165 -12.85 -9.11 -10.76
C SER A 165 -14.27 -9.12 -10.23
N GLU A 166 -14.56 -9.93 -9.20
CA GLU A 166 -15.85 -9.94 -8.52
C GLU A 166 -16.15 -8.57 -7.90
N THR A 167 -15.20 -7.98 -7.19
CA THR A 167 -15.32 -6.64 -6.63
C THR A 167 -15.64 -5.61 -7.72
N LEU A 168 -14.86 -5.58 -8.81
CA LEU A 168 -15.14 -4.69 -9.94
C LEU A 168 -16.54 -4.91 -10.54
N SER A 169 -17.02 -6.14 -10.56
CA SER A 169 -18.36 -6.47 -11.06
C SER A 169 -19.47 -5.81 -10.26
N THR A 170 -19.29 -5.61 -8.97
CA THR A 170 -20.26 -4.92 -8.10
C THR A 170 -20.29 -3.41 -8.33
N LEU A 171 -19.24 -2.85 -8.93
CA LEU A 171 -19.05 -1.42 -9.14
C LEU A 171 -19.55 -0.90 -10.50
N LYS A 172 -20.22 -1.72 -11.31
CA LYS A 172 -20.62 -1.40 -12.69
C LYS A 172 -21.52 -0.17 -12.84
N GLU A 173 -22.23 0.21 -11.78
CA GLU A 173 -23.08 1.40 -11.79
C GLU A 173 -22.34 2.70 -11.45
N SER A 174 -21.04 2.61 -11.22
CA SER A 174 -20.19 3.77 -10.95
C SER A 174 -19.89 4.54 -12.23
N GLU A 175 -19.84 5.87 -12.13
CA GLU A 175 -19.36 6.73 -13.21
C GLU A 175 -17.83 6.83 -13.20
N ILE A 176 -17.23 6.65 -12.02
CA ILE A 176 -15.79 6.69 -11.78
C ILE A 176 -15.46 5.45 -10.96
N ILE A 177 -14.43 4.72 -11.34
CA ILE A 177 -13.88 3.63 -10.54
C ILE A 177 -12.46 4.03 -10.10
N CYS A 178 -12.22 3.92 -8.81
CA CYS A 178 -10.92 4.17 -8.18
C CYS A 178 -10.37 2.84 -7.68
N THR A 179 -9.17 2.49 -8.11
CA THR A 179 -8.49 1.25 -7.73
C THR A 179 -7.10 1.58 -7.19
N HIS A 180 -6.58 0.70 -6.34
CA HIS A 180 -5.15 0.75 -5.99
C HIS A 180 -4.32 0.13 -7.12
N ALA A 181 -4.64 -1.09 -7.55
CA ALA A 181 -3.98 -1.69 -8.69
C ALA A 181 -4.32 -0.92 -9.98
N PRO A 182 -3.34 -0.57 -10.83
CA PRO A 182 -3.60 0.12 -12.09
C PRO A 182 -4.40 -0.78 -13.04
N PRO A 183 -5.27 -0.22 -13.90
CA PRO A 183 -5.96 -1.00 -14.91
C PRO A 183 -4.97 -1.54 -15.95
N LEU A 184 -5.27 -2.75 -16.45
CA LEU A 184 -4.52 -3.37 -17.54
C LEU A 184 -4.93 -2.72 -18.87
N VAL A 185 -4.29 -1.61 -19.22
CA VAL A 185 -4.45 -0.92 -20.50
C VAL A 185 -3.08 -0.70 -21.13
N ASP A 186 -2.98 -0.80 -22.44
CA ASP A 186 -1.69 -0.80 -23.16
C ASP A 186 -0.81 0.41 -22.83
N GLU A 187 -1.42 1.56 -22.60
CA GLU A 187 -0.71 2.80 -22.28
C GLU A 187 -0.09 2.81 -20.86
N LEU A 188 -0.61 1.94 -19.96
CA LEU A 188 -0.12 1.82 -18.58
C LEU A 188 0.68 0.53 -18.38
N VAL A 189 0.60 -0.40 -19.32
CA VAL A 189 1.44 -1.61 -19.33
C VAL A 189 2.71 -1.31 -20.09
N THR A 190 3.71 -0.86 -19.40
CA THR A 190 5.06 -0.88 -19.97
C THR A 190 5.65 -2.24 -19.73
N ASP A 191 6.01 -2.95 -20.81
CA ASP A 191 6.78 -4.17 -20.73
C ASP A 191 8.16 -3.85 -20.15
N VAL A 192 8.25 -3.93 -18.84
CA VAL A 192 9.48 -3.61 -18.16
C VAL A 192 9.80 -4.72 -17.21
N ILE A 193 10.52 -5.68 -17.71
CA ILE A 193 11.25 -6.63 -16.87
C ILE A 193 12.13 -5.89 -15.85
N THR A 194 12.38 -4.61 -16.08
CA THR A 194 13.24 -3.73 -15.26
C THR A 194 12.48 -2.69 -14.45
N CYS A 195 11.32 -2.22 -14.88
CA CYS A 195 10.40 -1.39 -14.08
C CYS A 195 9.15 -2.22 -13.80
N LEU A 196 9.05 -2.74 -12.61
CA LEU A 196 7.90 -3.55 -12.19
C LEU A 196 6.73 -2.62 -11.89
N LEU A 197 5.92 -2.33 -12.90
CA LEU A 197 4.61 -1.70 -12.73
C LEU A 197 3.57 -2.69 -12.17
N TYR A 198 4.00 -3.59 -11.28
CA TYR A 198 3.08 -4.54 -10.68
C TYR A 198 2.50 -4.06 -9.38
N THR A 199 3.06 -2.99 -8.85
CA THR A 199 2.66 -2.47 -7.55
C THR A 199 2.90 -0.98 -7.53
N SER A 200 2.26 -0.32 -6.61
CA SER A 200 2.50 1.06 -6.22
C SER A 200 3.97 1.40 -5.93
N ASP A 201 4.80 0.41 -5.67
CA ASP A 201 6.26 0.57 -5.62
C ASP A 201 6.85 1.04 -6.97
N ALA A 202 6.08 0.97 -8.05
CA ALA A 202 6.45 1.59 -9.32
C ALA A 202 6.56 3.12 -9.25
N ALA A 203 5.87 3.77 -8.32
CA ALA A 203 6.05 5.20 -8.08
C ALA A 203 7.43 5.51 -7.48
N ASP A 204 8.03 4.54 -6.78
CA ASP A 204 9.37 4.62 -6.23
C ASP A 204 10.45 4.13 -7.22
N ASP A 205 10.05 3.42 -8.27
CA ASP A 205 10.91 2.97 -9.35
C ASP A 205 10.91 3.99 -10.51
N THR A 206 11.31 5.22 -10.24
CA THR A 206 11.67 6.14 -11.32
C THR A 206 12.89 5.55 -12.02
N CYS A 207 12.65 5.04 -13.22
CA CYS A 207 13.70 4.69 -14.17
C CYS A 207 14.58 5.89 -14.48
#